data_4c18054fbb106454f9e7fa7b39b74b2a
#
_entry.id   4c18054fbb106454f9e7fa7b39b74b2a
#
_cell.length_a   1.000
_cell.length_b   1.000
_cell.length_c   1.000
_cell.angle_alpha   90.00
_cell.angle_beta   90.00
_cell.angle_gamma   90.00
#
_symmetry.space_group_name_H-M   'P 1'
#
loop_
_entity.id
_entity.type
_entity.pdbx_description
1 polymer ?
#
loop_
_entity_poly.entity_id
_entity_poly.type
_entity_poly.pdbx_seq_one_letter_code
_entity_poly.pdbx_strand_id
1 'polypeptide(L)'
;NENANIELKEIEDSFASAANYINKIGWKKNQPCFYKVELKGNIPLKYLNTSAKKIKNKKKLKFFKKYLKNDQNMSFNENVTTAIVTPDKDIIPGSNNLRPAYLVFSNYEKVLKWNRSLRFAIAVCTLKNKFKNEI
;
A
#
# COMPACT_ATOMS: atom_id res chain seq x y z
N ASN A 1 -1.92 15.49 -15.68
CA ASN A 1 -2.48 14.44 -16.52
C ASN A 1 -3.97 14.29 -16.29
N GLU A 2 -4.74 14.35 -17.35
CA GLU A 2 -6.19 14.33 -17.31
C GLU A 2 -6.75 13.05 -16.68
N ASN A 3 -6.17 11.89 -17.03
CA ASN A 3 -6.61 10.61 -16.47
C ASN A 3 -6.36 10.51 -14.97
N ALA A 4 -5.25 11.01 -14.49
CA ALA A 4 -4.95 11.02 -13.07
C ALA A 4 -5.93 11.91 -12.30
N ASN A 5 -6.31 13.05 -12.88
CA ASN A 5 -7.29 13.94 -12.25
C ASN A 5 -8.68 13.32 -12.18
N ILE A 6 -9.09 12.59 -13.21
CA ILE A 6 -10.36 11.88 -13.21
C ILE A 6 -10.39 10.80 -12.15
N GLU A 7 -9.31 10.01 -12.03
CA GLU A 7 -9.21 8.97 -11.01
C GLU A 7 -9.30 9.56 -9.59
N LEU A 8 -8.59 10.65 -9.33
CA LEU A 8 -8.63 11.30 -8.02
C LEU A 8 -10.03 11.83 -7.70
N LYS A 9 -10.71 12.42 -8.69
CA LYS A 9 -12.05 12.91 -8.49
C LYS A 9 -13.03 11.77 -8.17
N GLU A 10 -12.94 10.66 -8.87
CA GLU A 10 -13.77 9.50 -8.60
C GLU A 10 -13.56 8.96 -7.20
N ILE A 11 -12.32 8.92 -6.73
CA ILE A 11 -12.00 8.50 -5.37
C ILE A 11 -12.60 9.46 -4.36
N GLU A 12 -12.46 10.77 -4.57
CA GLU A 12 -13.03 11.77 -3.68
C GLU A 12 -14.55 11.69 -3.63
N ASP A 13 -15.20 11.53 -4.78
CA ASP A 13 -16.65 11.45 -4.87
C ASP A 13 -17.21 10.23 -4.11
N SER A 14 -16.47 9.13 -4.11
CA SER A 14 -16.90 7.92 -3.43
C SER A 14 -16.41 7.82 -2.00
N PHE A 15 -15.51 8.70 -1.57
CA PHE A 15 -14.84 8.58 -0.27
C PHE A 15 -15.83 8.69 0.90
N ALA A 16 -16.76 9.63 0.84
CA ALA A 16 -17.76 9.80 1.89
C ALA A 16 -18.63 8.56 2.03
N SER A 17 -19.01 7.94 0.91
CA SER A 17 -19.76 6.69 0.91
C SER A 17 -18.91 5.52 1.43
N ALA A 18 -17.62 5.56 1.14
CA ALA A 18 -16.70 4.51 1.55
C ALA A 18 -16.34 4.59 3.04
N ALA A 19 -16.45 5.77 3.67
CA ALA A 19 -16.01 5.98 5.05
C ALA A 19 -16.69 5.00 6.02
N ASN A 20 -18.00 4.82 5.92
CA ASN A 20 -18.71 3.86 6.75
C ASN A 20 -18.29 2.43 6.46
N TYR A 21 -18.06 2.11 5.21
CA TYR A 21 -17.60 0.78 4.80
C TYR A 21 -16.21 0.49 5.36
N ILE A 22 -15.30 1.46 5.29
CA ILE A 22 -13.96 1.33 5.84
C ILE A 22 -14.03 0.99 7.33
N ASN A 23 -14.90 1.68 8.08
CA ASN A 23 -15.09 1.39 9.50
C ASN A 23 -15.62 -0.03 9.71
N LYS A 24 -16.53 -0.49 8.87
CA LYS A 24 -17.11 -1.83 8.97
C LYS A 24 -16.14 -2.95 8.66
N ILE A 25 -15.19 -2.72 7.77
CA ILE A 25 -14.20 -3.74 7.42
C ILE A 25 -13.07 -3.87 8.44
N GLY A 26 -13.15 -3.11 9.53
CA GLY A 26 -12.21 -3.26 10.63
C GLY A 26 -10.96 -2.41 10.53
N TRP A 27 -11.05 -1.24 9.90
CA TRP A 27 -9.93 -0.31 9.85
C TRP A 27 -9.43 0.01 11.25
N LYS A 28 -8.13 -0.11 11.46
CA LYS A 28 -7.49 0.18 12.75
C LYS A 28 -6.89 1.57 12.73
N LYS A 29 -7.40 2.46 13.59
CA LYS A 29 -7.08 3.89 13.56
C LYS A 29 -5.61 4.22 13.71
N ASN A 30 -4.90 3.61 14.60
CA ASN A 30 -3.53 4.00 14.90
C ASN A 30 -2.50 3.11 14.18
N GLN A 31 -2.93 2.46 13.10
CA GLN A 31 -2.03 1.61 12.33
C GLN A 31 -1.81 2.16 10.94
N PRO A 32 -0.61 2.02 10.41
CA PRO A 32 -0.33 2.50 9.06
C PRO A 32 -1.05 1.66 8.02
N CYS A 33 -1.30 2.28 6.87
CA CYS A 33 -1.80 1.57 5.71
C CYS A 33 -0.63 1.07 4.86
N PHE A 34 0.31 1.94 4.57
CA PHE A 34 1.51 1.60 3.81
C PHE A 34 2.63 2.60 4.12
N TYR A 35 3.85 2.21 3.76
CA TYR A 35 5.01 3.11 3.67
C TYR A 35 5.65 2.95 2.32
N LYS A 36 5.89 4.07 1.65
CA LYS A 36 6.67 4.06 0.41
C LYS A 36 8.14 3.84 0.76
N VAL A 37 8.77 2.90 0.09
CA VAL A 37 10.14 2.48 0.41
C VAL A 37 10.99 2.39 -0.85
N GLU A 38 12.30 2.38 -0.65
CA GLU A 38 13.26 2.08 -1.69
C GLU A 38 13.92 0.74 -1.38
N LEU A 39 13.93 -0.15 -2.37
CA LEU A 39 14.42 -1.52 -2.20
C LEU A 39 15.85 -1.66 -2.72
N LYS A 40 16.64 -2.47 -2.03
CA LYS A 40 17.95 -2.89 -2.53
C LYS A 40 17.79 -3.91 -3.64
N GLY A 41 18.71 -3.88 -4.60
CA GLY A 41 18.59 -4.74 -5.80
C GLY A 41 18.70 -6.23 -5.54
N ASN A 42 19.15 -6.63 -4.35
CA ASN A 42 19.31 -8.04 -3.99
C ASN A 42 18.05 -8.68 -3.42
N ILE A 43 16.94 -7.96 -3.36
CA ILE A 43 15.70 -8.53 -2.84
C ILE A 43 15.19 -9.63 -3.78
N PRO A 44 14.81 -10.82 -3.26
CA PRO A 44 14.22 -11.86 -4.11
C PRO A 44 12.89 -11.40 -4.71
N LEU A 45 12.71 -11.68 -5.99
CA LEU A 45 11.52 -11.24 -6.72
C LEU A 45 10.22 -11.83 -6.17
N LYS A 46 10.28 -12.97 -5.49
CA LYS A 46 9.09 -13.60 -4.91
C LYS A 46 8.39 -12.74 -3.85
N TYR A 47 9.12 -11.76 -3.28
CA TYR A 47 8.53 -10.86 -2.27
C TYR A 47 7.83 -9.66 -2.89
N LEU A 48 7.92 -9.46 -4.20
CA LEU A 48 7.30 -8.34 -4.89
C LEU A 48 5.89 -8.72 -5.35
N ASN A 49 4.87 -8.20 -4.66
CA ASN A 49 3.49 -8.48 -5.01
C ASN A 49 3.03 -7.56 -6.14
N THR A 50 2.55 -8.16 -7.22
CA THR A 50 2.02 -7.44 -8.38
C THR A 50 0.56 -7.76 -8.65
N SER A 51 -0.02 -8.68 -7.88
CA SER A 51 -1.40 -9.12 -8.06
C SER A 51 -2.28 -8.65 -6.90
N ALA A 52 -3.45 -8.10 -7.23
CA ALA A 52 -4.43 -7.70 -6.24
C ALA A 52 -5.27 -8.85 -5.71
N LYS A 53 -5.15 -10.04 -6.28
CA LYS A 53 -5.95 -11.20 -5.85
C LYS A 53 -5.59 -11.65 -4.44
N LYS A 54 -4.31 -11.68 -4.13
CA LYS A 54 -3.83 -12.09 -2.83
C LYS A 54 -2.45 -11.52 -2.59
N ILE A 55 -2.24 -10.96 -1.41
CA ILE A 55 -0.91 -10.51 -0.97
C ILE A 55 -0.18 -11.71 -0.39
N LYS A 56 0.96 -12.05 -0.98
CA LYS A 56 1.74 -13.24 -0.66
C LYS A 56 3.04 -12.90 0.02
N ASN A 57 3.62 -13.92 0.67
CA ASN A 57 4.96 -13.85 1.25
C ASN A 57 5.10 -12.75 2.29
N LYS A 58 4.12 -12.67 3.18
CA LYS A 58 4.16 -11.76 4.31
C LYS A 58 5.24 -12.19 5.30
N LYS A 59 5.95 -11.22 5.83
CA LYS A 59 6.98 -11.42 6.85
C LYS A 59 6.88 -10.29 7.86
N LYS A 60 7.58 -10.44 8.98
CA LYS A 60 7.71 -9.33 9.93
C LYS A 60 8.55 -8.22 9.31
N LEU A 61 8.27 -6.98 9.70
CA LEU A 61 9.03 -5.83 9.18
C LEU A 61 10.52 -6.02 9.34
N LYS A 62 10.96 -6.56 10.47
CA LYS A 62 12.39 -6.78 10.72
C LYS A 62 13.04 -7.68 9.66
N PHE A 63 12.29 -8.59 9.05
CA PHE A 63 12.81 -9.43 7.97
C PHE A 63 13.13 -8.60 6.73
N PHE A 64 12.28 -7.64 6.39
CA PHE A 64 12.45 -6.83 5.18
C PHE A 64 13.46 -5.71 5.34
N LYS A 65 13.80 -5.31 6.56
CA LYS A 65 14.70 -4.18 6.79
C LYS A 65 16.04 -4.31 6.07
N LYS A 66 16.55 -5.52 5.96
CA LYS A 66 17.83 -5.76 5.26
C LYS A 66 17.78 -5.44 3.77
N TYR A 67 16.56 -5.35 3.21
CA TYR A 67 16.37 -5.04 1.79
C TYR A 67 15.94 -3.59 1.56
N LEU A 68 15.84 -2.78 2.59
CA LEU A 68 15.39 -1.39 2.49
C LEU A 68 16.60 -0.45 2.53
N LYS A 69 16.59 0.55 1.62
CA LYS A 69 17.67 1.55 1.59
C LYS A 69 17.49 2.65 2.62
N ASN A 70 16.25 2.93 3.03
CA ASN A 70 15.93 4.07 3.88
C ASN A 70 15.02 3.67 5.04
N ASP A 71 15.41 2.63 5.78
CA ASP A 71 14.60 2.07 6.85
C ASP A 71 14.64 2.86 8.16
N GLN A 72 15.57 3.77 8.30
CA GLN A 72 15.86 4.45 9.58
C GLN A 72 14.74 5.37 10.05
N ASN A 73 13.80 5.73 9.18
CA ASN A 73 12.68 6.62 9.51
C ASN A 73 11.42 5.88 9.94
N MET A 74 11.49 4.57 10.06
CA MET A 74 10.34 3.76 10.47
C MET A 74 10.37 3.58 11.97
N SER A 75 9.40 4.19 12.66
CA SER A 75 9.37 4.27 14.11
C SER A 75 8.38 3.33 14.79
N PHE A 76 7.79 2.39 14.05
CA PHE A 76 6.83 1.49 14.66
C PHE A 76 7.37 0.06 14.79
N ASN A 77 6.59 -0.81 15.39
CA ASN A 77 6.97 -2.13 15.84
C ASN A 77 7.54 -3.00 14.69
N GLU A 78 8.77 -3.46 14.83
CA GLU A 78 9.44 -4.32 13.86
C GLU A 78 8.82 -5.72 13.75
N ASN A 79 7.97 -6.10 14.70
CA ASN A 79 7.30 -7.40 14.69
C ASN A 79 5.98 -7.38 13.95
N VAL A 80 5.56 -6.23 13.41
CA VAL A 80 4.34 -6.16 12.62
C VAL A 80 4.50 -6.95 11.33
N THR A 81 3.45 -7.64 10.93
CA THR A 81 3.43 -8.39 9.67
C THR A 81 3.21 -7.41 8.51
N THR A 82 4.02 -7.55 7.47
CA THR A 82 3.97 -6.68 6.30
C THR A 82 4.28 -7.47 5.03
N ALA A 83 4.09 -6.85 3.90
CA ALA A 83 4.47 -7.40 2.60
C ALA A 83 4.89 -6.25 1.68
N ILE A 84 5.52 -6.58 0.57
CA ILE A 84 5.96 -5.59 -0.40
C ILE A 84 5.04 -5.64 -1.61
N VAL A 85 4.60 -4.46 -2.07
CA VAL A 85 3.75 -4.32 -3.25
C VAL A 85 4.46 -3.40 -4.24
N THR A 86 4.55 -3.85 -5.49
CA THR A 86 5.11 -3.07 -6.60
C THR A 86 4.04 -2.96 -7.69
N PRO A 87 3.13 -1.97 -7.58
CA PRO A 87 1.93 -1.94 -8.42
C PRO A 87 2.20 -1.70 -9.90
N ASP A 88 3.35 -1.13 -10.25
CA ASP A 88 3.67 -0.82 -11.65
C ASP A 88 4.57 -1.85 -12.32
N LYS A 89 5.04 -2.85 -11.57
CA LYS A 89 5.87 -3.90 -12.13
C LYS A 89 5.09 -4.65 -13.21
N ASP A 90 5.70 -4.86 -14.36
CA ASP A 90 5.13 -5.59 -15.50
C ASP A 90 3.90 -4.93 -16.15
N ILE A 91 3.51 -3.72 -15.68
CA ILE A 91 2.37 -2.99 -16.22
C ILE A 91 2.84 -1.83 -17.11
N ILE A 92 3.84 -1.09 -16.65
CA ILE A 92 4.36 0.07 -17.38
C ILE A 92 5.65 -0.33 -18.10
N PRO A 93 5.68 -0.31 -19.43
CA PRO A 93 6.89 -0.66 -20.18
C PRO A 93 8.05 0.27 -19.79
N GLY A 94 9.22 -0.32 -19.56
CA GLY A 94 10.40 0.43 -19.20
C GLY A 94 10.47 0.86 -17.73
N SER A 95 9.47 0.54 -16.92
CA SER A 95 9.51 0.84 -15.49
C SER A 95 10.55 -0.04 -14.79
N ASN A 96 11.14 0.52 -13.72
CA ASN A 96 12.01 -0.24 -12.85
C ASN A 96 11.16 -1.19 -12.00
N ASN A 97 11.52 -2.47 -11.98
CA ASN A 97 10.77 -3.48 -11.22
C ASN A 97 10.70 -3.16 -9.71
N LEU A 98 11.63 -2.36 -9.21
CA LEU A 98 11.72 -2.05 -7.79
C LEU A 98 11.04 -0.73 -7.41
N ARG A 99 10.46 0.01 -8.37
CA ARG A 99 9.87 1.32 -8.13
C ARG A 99 8.56 1.49 -8.89
N PRO A 100 7.55 2.09 -8.29
CA PRO A 100 7.45 2.39 -6.86
C PRO A 100 7.24 1.11 -6.03
N ALA A 101 7.70 1.12 -4.80
CA ALA A 101 7.55 0.00 -3.89
C ALA A 101 6.97 0.47 -2.57
N TYR A 102 6.12 -0.37 -1.98
CA TYR A 102 5.42 -0.04 -0.75
C TYR A 102 5.43 -1.22 0.20
N LEU A 103 5.69 -0.95 1.48
CA LEU A 103 5.39 -1.89 2.55
C LEU A 103 3.93 -1.69 2.91
N VAL A 104 3.14 -2.76 2.87
CA VAL A 104 1.70 -2.68 3.13
C VAL A 104 1.34 -3.47 4.39
N PHE A 105 0.29 -3.01 5.08
CA PHE A 105 -0.11 -3.53 6.37
C PHE A 105 -1.58 -3.96 6.33
N SER A 106 -2.12 -4.37 7.48
CA SER A 106 -3.47 -4.93 7.52
C SER A 106 -4.55 -3.97 6.99
N ASN A 107 -4.40 -2.67 7.24
CA ASN A 107 -5.37 -1.70 6.73
C ASN A 107 -5.40 -1.65 5.20
N TYR A 108 -4.24 -1.76 4.57
CA TYR A 108 -4.15 -1.83 3.11
C TYR A 108 -4.93 -3.04 2.58
N GLU A 109 -4.75 -4.20 3.20
CA GLU A 109 -5.44 -5.40 2.77
C GLU A 109 -6.96 -5.31 2.94
N LYS A 110 -7.43 -4.60 3.96
CA LYS A 110 -8.85 -4.38 4.16
C LYS A 110 -9.45 -3.55 3.03
N VAL A 111 -8.75 -2.50 2.61
CA VAL A 111 -9.18 -1.71 1.45
C VAL A 111 -9.13 -2.56 0.19
N LEU A 112 -8.09 -3.36 0.04
CA LEU A 112 -7.92 -4.23 -1.14
C LEU A 112 -9.06 -5.24 -1.27
N LYS A 113 -9.59 -5.73 -0.17
CA LYS A 113 -10.77 -6.62 -0.20
C LYS A 113 -12.00 -5.93 -0.75
N TRP A 114 -12.14 -4.63 -0.49
CA TRP A 114 -13.25 -3.84 -1.01
C TRP A 114 -13.10 -3.60 -2.52
N ASN A 115 -11.89 -3.27 -2.97
CA ASN A 115 -11.62 -3.06 -4.38
C ASN A 115 -10.25 -3.67 -4.74
N ARG A 116 -10.26 -4.66 -5.60
CA ARG A 116 -9.08 -5.46 -5.96
C ARG A 116 -8.18 -4.73 -6.95
N SER A 117 -7.68 -3.57 -6.57
CA SER A 117 -6.70 -2.81 -7.33
C SER A 117 -5.60 -2.34 -6.40
N LEU A 118 -4.34 -2.72 -6.70
CA LEU A 118 -3.21 -2.31 -5.88
C LEU A 118 -3.07 -0.79 -5.85
N ARG A 119 -3.23 -0.15 -7.01
CA ARG A 119 -3.13 1.31 -7.12
C ARG A 119 -4.30 2.01 -6.41
N PHE A 120 -5.49 1.48 -6.54
CA PHE A 120 -6.66 2.06 -5.88
C PHE A 120 -6.50 2.03 -4.37
N ALA A 121 -6.01 0.92 -3.84
CA ALA A 121 -5.78 0.82 -2.40
C ALA A 121 -4.74 1.85 -1.91
N ILE A 122 -3.66 2.06 -2.67
CA ILE A 122 -2.69 3.10 -2.36
C ILE A 122 -3.35 4.49 -2.35
N ALA A 123 -4.19 4.77 -3.35
CA ALA A 123 -4.87 6.06 -3.44
C ALA A 123 -5.84 6.28 -2.28
N VAL A 124 -6.62 5.28 -1.91
CA VAL A 124 -7.54 5.36 -0.77
C VAL A 124 -6.77 5.61 0.52
N CYS A 125 -5.67 4.90 0.73
CA CYS A 125 -4.85 5.09 1.92
C CYS A 125 -4.23 6.48 1.96
N THR A 126 -3.84 7.02 0.81
CA THR A 126 -3.31 8.38 0.70
C THR A 126 -4.37 9.41 1.10
N LEU A 127 -5.60 9.25 0.60
CA LEU A 127 -6.71 10.11 0.97
C LEU A 127 -7.05 9.98 2.46
N LYS A 128 -7.02 8.77 3.01
CA LYS A 128 -7.28 8.55 4.42
C LYS A 128 -6.27 9.30 5.29
N ASN A 129 -5.01 9.29 4.92
CA ASN A 129 -3.98 10.05 5.64
C ASN A 129 -4.23 11.55 5.57
N LYS A 130 -4.75 12.03 4.43
CA LYS A 130 -5.05 13.44 4.21
C LYS A 130 -6.25 13.91 5.04
N PHE A 131 -7.24 13.04 5.22
CA PHE A 131 -8.49 13.35 5.93
C PHE A 131 -8.62 12.50 7.20
N LYS A 132 -7.53 12.25 7.87
CA LYS A 132 -7.47 11.27 8.98
C LYS A 132 -8.39 11.58 10.15
N ASN A 133 -8.79 12.83 10.34
CA ASN A 133 -9.68 13.23 11.43
C ASN A 133 -11.16 13.12 11.07
N GLU A 134 -11.48 12.79 9.82
CA GLU A 134 -12.85 12.74 9.33
C GLU A 134 -13.41 11.32 9.20
N ILE A 135 -12.57 10.33 9.39
CA ILE A 135 -12.99 8.92 9.29
C ILE A 135 -12.75 8.18 10.60
#